data_dbb6e8b970be329ef897a1b0fe84c089
#
_entry.id   dbb6e8b970be329ef897a1b0fe84c089
#
_cell.length_a   1.000
_cell.length_b   1.000
_cell.length_c   1.000
_cell.angle_alpha   90.00
_cell.angle_beta   90.00
_cell.angle_gamma   90.00
#
_symmetry.space_group_name_H-M   'P 1'
#
loop_
_entity.id
_entity.type
_entity.pdbx_description
1 polymer ?
#
loop_
_entity_poly.entity_id
_entity_poly.type
_entity_poly.pdbx_seq_one_letter_code
_entity_poly.pdbx_strand_id
1 'polypeptide(L)'
;GAFGAVMEQLRKVDAPRLIERRLAGGRPVLGICVGMQVMFERSDEHGTAEEGLGQWPGTVSRLRADVVPHMGWSLVRPPSGSVLFDGVADERFYFVHSYAATQDPAELLGPGPTRLPQVTWATHGHDFIAAVENGSLSATQFHPEKSGDAGAQLLRNWLTTL
;
A
#
# COMPACT_ATOMS: atom_id res chain seq x y z
N GLY A 1 -11.84 9.11 8.14
CA GLY A 1 -11.01 9.24 8.54
C GLY A 1 -9.63 9.08 9.07
N ALA A 2 -8.98 8.01 8.70
CA ALA A 2 -7.69 7.68 9.30
C ALA A 2 -6.51 8.43 8.68
N PHE A 3 -6.56 8.79 7.39
CA PHE A 3 -5.40 9.34 6.67
C PHE A 3 -4.86 10.62 7.32
N GLY A 4 -5.68 11.64 7.46
CA GLY A 4 -5.25 12.92 8.04
C GLY A 4 -4.80 12.78 9.49
N ALA A 5 -5.55 12.01 10.29
CA ALA A 5 -5.21 11.77 11.69
C ALA A 5 -3.87 11.02 11.83
N VAL A 6 -3.63 10.03 10.99
CA VAL A 6 -2.36 9.29 10.98
C VAL A 6 -1.21 10.19 10.56
N MET A 7 -1.39 11.00 9.51
CA MET A 7 -0.36 11.94 9.08
C MET A 7 -0.01 12.95 10.18
N GLU A 8 -1.02 13.44 10.89
CA GLU A 8 -0.79 14.33 12.04
C GLU A 8 0.07 13.67 13.11
N GLN A 9 -0.25 12.42 13.47
CA GLN A 9 0.52 11.66 14.46
C GLN A 9 1.94 11.37 13.98
N LEU A 10 2.11 11.00 12.71
CA LEU A 10 3.43 10.76 12.13
C LEU A 10 4.32 12.01 12.19
N ARG A 11 3.75 13.17 11.88
CA ARG A 11 4.48 14.43 11.95
C ARG A 11 4.90 14.79 13.38
N LYS A 12 4.05 14.53 14.35
CA LYS A 12 4.34 14.80 15.77
C LYS A 12 5.57 14.04 16.28
N VAL A 13 5.81 12.83 15.78
CA VAL A 13 6.95 12.01 16.20
C VAL A 13 8.10 12.03 15.19
N ASP A 14 8.07 12.95 14.24
CA ASP A 14 9.09 13.09 13.18
C ASP A 14 9.27 11.81 12.33
N ALA A 15 8.21 11.01 12.22
CA ALA A 15 8.25 9.75 11.47
C ALA A 15 8.52 9.93 9.97
N PRO A 16 8.01 10.97 9.27
CA PRO A 16 8.35 11.17 7.86
C PRO A 16 9.84 11.22 7.61
N ARG A 17 10.59 11.92 8.45
CA ARG A 17 12.05 12.01 8.37
C ARG A 17 12.72 10.66 8.63
N LEU A 18 12.24 9.91 9.61
CA LEU A 18 12.78 8.59 9.94
C LEU A 18 12.57 7.61 8.78
N ILE A 19 11.40 7.64 8.16
CA ILE A 19 11.07 6.80 7.00
C ILE A 19 11.99 7.14 5.82
N GLU A 20 12.13 8.42 5.50
CA GLU A 20 13.02 8.86 4.44
C GLU A 20 14.47 8.43 4.67
N ARG A 21 14.95 8.53 5.89
CA ARG A 21 16.31 8.07 6.26
C ARG A 21 16.48 6.59 6.05
N ARG A 22 15.51 5.78 6.47
CA ARG A 22 15.57 4.32 6.26
C ARG A 22 15.62 4.00 4.77
N LEU A 23 14.75 4.60 3.99
CA LEU A 23 14.68 4.37 2.54
C LEU A 23 15.96 4.84 1.84
N ALA A 24 16.49 5.98 2.22
CA ALA A 24 17.76 6.50 1.68
C ALA A 24 18.92 5.57 1.98
N GLY A 25 18.90 4.89 3.12
CA GLY A 25 19.91 3.89 3.50
C GLY A 25 19.64 2.49 2.93
N GLY A 26 18.61 2.32 2.09
CA GLY A 26 18.24 1.02 1.54
C GLY A 26 17.63 0.06 2.54
N ARG A 27 17.16 0.55 3.68
CA ARG A 27 16.57 -0.29 4.73
C ARG A 27 15.08 -0.47 4.50
N PRO A 28 14.55 -1.71 4.58
CA PRO A 28 13.15 -1.98 4.28
C PRO A 28 12.16 -1.28 5.21
N VAL A 29 11.07 -0.82 4.60
CA VAL A 29 9.89 -0.26 5.29
C VAL A 29 8.67 -0.98 4.73
N LEU A 30 7.76 -1.37 5.62
CA LEU A 30 6.47 -1.97 5.25
C LEU A 30 5.32 -1.12 5.78
N GLY A 31 4.48 -0.64 4.88
CA GLY A 31 3.24 0.05 5.23
C GLY A 31 2.05 -0.91 5.16
N ILE A 32 1.20 -0.92 6.17
CA ILE A 32 0.02 -1.79 6.23
C ILE A 32 -1.24 -0.95 6.36
N CYS A 33 -2.23 -1.20 5.50
CA CYS A 33 -3.53 -0.53 5.47
C CYS A 33 -3.37 1.00 5.33
N VAL A 34 -3.71 1.78 6.35
CA VAL A 34 -3.49 3.23 6.32
C VAL A 34 -2.00 3.56 6.16
N GLY A 35 -1.12 2.65 6.63
CA GLY A 35 0.33 2.79 6.42
C GLY A 35 0.74 2.74 4.95
N MET A 36 0.02 2.00 4.12
CA MET A 36 0.19 2.08 2.67
C MET A 36 -0.38 3.39 2.11
N GLN A 37 -1.58 3.75 2.55
CA GLN A 37 -2.28 4.93 2.04
C GLN A 37 -1.46 6.21 2.22
N VAL A 38 -0.83 6.40 3.38
CA VAL A 38 -0.03 7.60 3.67
C VAL A 38 1.27 7.67 2.85
N MET A 39 1.70 6.59 2.20
CA MET A 39 2.86 6.63 1.30
C MET A 39 2.56 7.35 -0.01
N PHE A 40 1.29 7.47 -0.36
CA PHE A 40 0.86 8.20 -1.57
C PHE A 40 0.93 9.71 -1.37
N GLU A 41 0.80 10.42 -2.47
CA GLU A 41 0.91 11.88 -2.51
C GLU A 41 -0.15 12.57 -1.65
N ARG A 42 -1.41 12.08 -1.74
CA ARG A 42 -2.53 12.70 -1.04
C ARG A 42 -3.73 11.77 -0.88
N SER A 43 -4.67 12.21 -0.05
CA SER A 43 -6.02 11.65 0.05
C SER A 43 -7.04 12.76 -0.10
N ASP A 44 -8.18 12.43 -0.70
CA ASP A 44 -9.34 13.33 -0.80
C ASP A 44 -10.42 12.96 0.23
N GLU A 45 -10.05 12.27 1.29
CA GLU A 45 -10.96 11.87 2.35
C GLU A 45 -11.67 13.09 2.93
N HIS A 46 -12.99 12.99 3.12
CA HIS A 46 -13.86 14.08 3.57
C HIS A 46 -13.89 15.31 2.64
N GLY A 47 -13.59 15.13 1.36
CA GLY A 47 -13.64 16.21 0.38
C GLY A 47 -12.53 17.24 0.50
N THR A 48 -11.54 17.01 1.38
CA THR A 48 -10.39 17.89 1.57
C THR A 48 -9.12 17.17 1.14
N ALA A 49 -8.26 17.83 0.39
CA ALA A 49 -6.97 17.26 0.02
C ALA A 49 -6.04 17.24 1.24
N GLU A 50 -5.65 16.06 1.66
CA GLU A 50 -4.67 15.83 2.73
C GLU A 50 -3.38 15.32 2.12
N GLU A 51 -2.25 15.94 2.44
CA GLU A 51 -0.94 15.51 1.96
C GLU A 51 -0.44 14.27 2.70
N GLY A 52 0.06 13.29 1.92
CA GLY A 52 0.75 12.12 2.45
C GLY A 52 2.26 12.30 2.44
N LEU A 53 2.97 11.16 2.52
CA LEU A 53 4.44 11.15 2.52
C LEU A 53 5.03 11.32 1.12
N GLY A 54 4.22 11.21 0.07
CA GLY A 54 4.63 11.49 -1.30
C GLY A 54 5.68 10.54 -1.88
N GLN A 55 5.76 9.32 -1.36
CA GLN A 55 6.67 8.32 -1.91
C GLN A 55 6.21 7.83 -3.28
N TRP A 56 4.91 7.82 -3.51
CA TRP A 56 4.30 7.46 -4.80
C TRP A 56 3.28 8.51 -5.19
N PRO A 57 3.21 8.85 -6.50
CA PRO A 57 2.15 9.73 -6.98
C PRO A 57 0.79 9.03 -6.93
N GLY A 58 -0.26 9.81 -6.82
CA GLY A 58 -1.63 9.32 -6.83
C GLY A 58 -2.41 9.77 -5.60
N THR A 59 -3.70 9.56 -5.69
CA THR A 59 -4.66 9.99 -4.67
C THR A 59 -5.40 8.79 -4.10
N VAL A 60 -5.48 8.72 -2.78
CA VAL A 60 -6.31 7.73 -2.08
C VAL A 60 -7.71 8.29 -1.97
N SER A 61 -8.68 7.59 -2.55
CA SER A 61 -10.07 8.03 -2.65
C SER A 61 -11.04 6.96 -2.15
N ARG A 62 -12.28 7.37 -1.86
CA ARG A 62 -13.33 6.44 -1.45
C ARG A 62 -13.59 5.41 -2.53
N LEU A 63 -13.76 4.15 -2.13
CA LEU A 63 -14.14 3.06 -3.03
C LEU A 63 -15.48 3.37 -3.71
N ARG A 64 -15.54 3.15 -5.03
CA ARG A 64 -16.76 3.28 -5.83
C ARG A 64 -17.40 1.91 -6.00
N ALA A 65 -18.09 1.47 -4.95
CA ALA A 65 -18.74 0.17 -4.90
C ALA A 65 -20.09 0.31 -4.18
N ASP A 66 -20.99 -0.63 -4.45
CA ASP A 66 -22.31 -0.65 -3.80
C ASP A 66 -22.20 -0.92 -2.30
N VAL A 67 -21.21 -1.71 -1.91
CA VAL A 67 -20.94 -2.04 -0.51
C VAL A 67 -19.60 -1.46 -0.08
N VAL A 68 -19.61 -0.58 0.88
CA VAL A 68 -18.42 0.03 1.49
C VAL A 68 -18.61 -0.01 3.01
N PRO A 69 -17.64 -0.49 3.80
CA PRO A 69 -16.28 -0.84 3.39
C PRO A 69 -16.18 -2.17 2.61
N HIS A 70 -15.07 -2.34 1.91
CA HIS A 70 -14.59 -3.64 1.48
C HIS A 70 -14.12 -4.37 2.75
N MET A 71 -14.81 -5.40 3.16
CA MET A 71 -14.51 -6.15 4.37
C MET A 71 -14.61 -7.64 4.08
N GLY A 72 -13.50 -8.34 4.24
CA GLY A 72 -13.46 -9.79 4.01
C GLY A 72 -12.22 -10.24 3.27
N TRP A 73 -12.26 -11.51 2.86
CA TRP A 73 -11.17 -12.19 2.20
C TRP A 73 -11.30 -12.06 0.69
N SER A 74 -10.24 -11.62 0.02
CA SER A 74 -10.24 -11.44 -1.42
C SER A 74 -8.95 -11.93 -2.05
N LEU A 75 -9.07 -12.40 -3.30
CA LEU A 75 -7.92 -12.73 -4.14
C LEU A 75 -7.23 -11.47 -4.62
N VAL A 76 -5.95 -11.61 -4.93
CA VAL A 76 -5.11 -10.54 -5.45
C VAL A 76 -4.46 -10.97 -6.77
N ARG A 77 -3.96 -10.01 -7.53
CA ARG A 77 -3.28 -10.25 -8.80
C ARG A 77 -1.89 -9.61 -8.74
N PRO A 78 -0.89 -10.31 -8.16
CA PRO A 78 0.48 -9.79 -8.09
C PRO A 78 1.17 -9.83 -9.45
N PRO A 79 2.17 -8.95 -9.66
CA PRO A 79 2.99 -9.03 -10.86
C PRO A 79 3.93 -10.24 -10.80
N SER A 80 4.36 -10.68 -11.97
CA SER A 80 5.39 -11.70 -12.09
C SER A 80 6.67 -11.24 -11.38
N GLY A 81 7.27 -12.10 -10.58
CA GLY A 81 8.50 -11.79 -9.86
C GLY A 81 8.29 -11.01 -8.55
N SER A 82 7.05 -10.88 -8.07
CA SER A 82 6.79 -10.30 -6.76
C SER A 82 7.53 -11.04 -5.66
N VAL A 83 8.23 -10.32 -4.80
CA VAL A 83 8.88 -10.88 -3.62
C VAL A 83 7.86 -11.13 -2.51
N LEU A 84 6.97 -10.17 -2.26
CA LEU A 84 5.96 -10.30 -1.19
C LEU A 84 5.07 -11.52 -1.38
N PHE A 85 4.64 -11.77 -2.61
CA PHE A 85 3.66 -12.82 -2.90
C PHE A 85 4.27 -14.15 -3.33
N ASP A 86 5.57 -14.31 -3.16
CA ASP A 86 6.24 -15.57 -3.49
C ASP A 86 5.63 -16.72 -2.67
N GLY A 87 5.10 -17.73 -3.38
CA GLY A 87 4.44 -18.88 -2.79
C GLY A 87 3.01 -18.66 -2.32
N VAL A 88 2.47 -17.42 -2.37
CA VAL A 88 1.11 -17.09 -1.89
C VAL A 88 0.31 -16.24 -2.88
N ALA A 89 0.71 -16.21 -4.15
CA ALA A 89 0.06 -15.39 -5.17
C ALA A 89 -1.42 -15.74 -5.41
N ASP A 90 -1.81 -17.00 -5.17
CA ASP A 90 -3.17 -17.50 -5.39
C ASP A 90 -4.01 -17.54 -4.12
N GLU A 91 -3.49 -17.06 -3.01
CA GLU A 91 -4.15 -17.07 -1.73
C GLU A 91 -5.06 -15.86 -1.52
N ARG A 92 -5.95 -15.96 -0.54
CA ARG A 92 -6.82 -14.84 -0.14
C ARG A 92 -6.20 -14.09 1.02
N PHE A 93 -6.42 -12.76 1.02
CA PHE A 93 -5.96 -11.87 2.08
C PHE A 93 -7.13 -11.10 2.66
N TYR A 94 -7.01 -10.69 3.91
CA TYR A 94 -8.08 -10.00 4.62
C TYR A 94 -8.00 -8.48 4.45
N PHE A 95 -9.08 -7.92 3.89
CA PHE A 95 -9.24 -6.48 3.65
C PHE A 95 -10.30 -5.90 4.58
N VAL A 96 -10.05 -4.71 5.08
CA VAL A 96 -11.04 -3.87 5.75
C VAL A 96 -10.68 -2.42 5.51
N HIS A 97 -11.29 -1.80 4.50
CA HIS A 97 -10.98 -0.42 4.12
C HIS A 97 -12.13 0.20 3.33
N SER A 98 -12.25 1.52 3.38
CA SER A 98 -13.22 2.30 2.61
C SER A 98 -12.57 3.17 1.55
N TYR A 99 -11.24 3.33 1.61
CA TYR A 99 -10.46 4.17 0.70
C TYR A 99 -9.35 3.35 0.08
N ALA A 100 -8.95 3.71 -1.13
CA ALA A 100 -7.87 3.03 -1.84
C ALA A 100 -7.28 3.92 -2.94
N ALA A 101 -6.07 3.60 -3.38
CA ALA A 101 -5.49 4.15 -4.59
C ALA A 101 -5.92 3.28 -5.77
N THR A 102 -6.22 3.90 -6.91
CA THR A 102 -6.69 3.20 -8.11
C THR A 102 -5.85 3.49 -9.35
N GLN A 103 -4.95 4.46 -9.28
CA GLN A 103 -4.06 4.80 -10.39
C GLN A 103 -2.68 4.21 -10.16
N ASP A 104 -2.16 3.48 -11.15
CA ASP A 104 -0.83 2.88 -11.08
C ASP A 104 0.24 3.97 -10.99
N PRO A 105 1.01 4.05 -9.89
CA PRO A 105 2.06 5.04 -9.76
C PRO A 105 3.14 4.91 -10.82
N ALA A 106 3.38 3.70 -11.35
CA ALA A 106 4.33 3.51 -12.44
C ALA A 106 3.88 4.22 -13.72
N GLU A 107 2.58 4.19 -14.03
CA GLU A 107 2.03 4.92 -15.18
C GLU A 107 2.09 6.43 -14.96
N LEU A 108 1.81 6.90 -13.74
CA LEU A 108 1.87 8.33 -13.40
C LEU A 108 3.30 8.87 -13.49
N LEU A 109 4.30 8.07 -13.10
CA LEU A 109 5.72 8.45 -13.16
C LEU A 109 6.24 8.43 -14.60
N GLY A 110 5.74 7.51 -15.42
CA GLY A 110 6.23 7.31 -16.78
C GLY A 110 7.62 6.68 -16.82
N PRO A 111 8.15 6.45 -18.05
CA PRO A 111 9.48 5.87 -18.22
C PRO A 111 10.56 6.81 -17.72
N GLY A 112 11.63 6.24 -17.14
CA GLY A 112 12.75 7.01 -16.63
C GLY A 112 13.86 6.09 -16.12
N PRO A 113 14.97 6.64 -15.65
CA PRO A 113 16.11 5.86 -15.16
C PRO A 113 15.85 5.20 -13.82
N THR A 114 14.83 5.64 -13.09
CA THR A 114 14.48 5.12 -11.77
C THR A 114 13.64 3.86 -11.90
N ARG A 115 13.87 2.89 -11.02
CA ARG A 115 13.07 1.68 -10.94
C ARG A 115 11.61 2.04 -10.60
N LEU A 116 10.68 1.54 -11.39
CA LEU A 116 9.25 1.83 -11.21
C LEU A 116 8.62 0.93 -10.13
N PRO A 117 7.64 1.45 -9.37
CA PRO A 117 6.87 0.64 -8.44
C PRO A 117 6.13 -0.49 -9.17
N GLN A 118 6.07 -1.65 -8.53
CA GLN A 118 5.29 -2.81 -9.01
C GLN A 118 4.00 -2.91 -8.20
N VAL A 119 2.87 -3.02 -8.88
CA VAL A 119 1.55 -2.98 -8.28
C VAL A 119 0.88 -4.35 -8.30
N THR A 120 0.28 -4.71 -7.18
CA THR A 120 -0.64 -5.84 -7.06
C THR A 120 -2.05 -5.28 -7.01
N TRP A 121 -2.95 -5.85 -7.82
CA TRP A 121 -4.33 -5.41 -7.94
C TRP A 121 -5.30 -6.35 -7.22
N ALA A 122 -6.42 -5.80 -6.80
CA ALA A 122 -7.59 -6.53 -6.34
C ALA A 122 -8.85 -5.82 -6.83
N THR A 123 -10.00 -6.45 -6.69
CA THR A 123 -11.27 -5.90 -7.19
C THR A 123 -12.32 -5.87 -6.08
N HIS A 124 -12.98 -4.72 -5.91
CA HIS A 124 -14.16 -4.55 -5.08
C HIS A 124 -15.03 -3.45 -5.69
N GLY A 125 -15.96 -3.83 -6.55
CA GLY A 125 -16.74 -2.91 -7.39
C GLY A 125 -15.92 -2.36 -8.57
N HIS A 126 -14.66 -2.05 -8.35
CA HIS A 126 -13.68 -1.65 -9.36
C HIS A 126 -12.30 -2.12 -8.90
N ASP A 127 -11.33 -2.07 -9.81
CA ASP A 127 -9.95 -2.44 -9.48
C ASP A 127 -9.32 -1.37 -8.60
N PHE A 128 -8.58 -1.83 -7.59
CA PHE A 128 -7.81 -0.96 -6.72
C PHE A 128 -6.45 -1.59 -6.42
N ILE A 129 -5.53 -0.79 -5.91
CA ILE A 129 -4.19 -1.23 -5.58
C ILE A 129 -4.21 -1.95 -4.23
N ALA A 130 -3.88 -3.25 -4.24
CA ALA A 130 -3.82 -4.09 -3.04
C ALA A 130 -2.44 -4.07 -2.39
N ALA A 131 -1.39 -3.86 -3.17
CA ALA A 131 -0.02 -3.79 -2.67
C ALA A 131 0.88 -3.05 -3.65
N VAL A 132 1.96 -2.49 -3.14
CA VAL A 132 3.02 -1.87 -3.95
C VAL A 132 4.37 -2.36 -3.44
N GLU A 133 5.26 -2.69 -4.37
CA GLU A 133 6.65 -3.06 -4.09
C GLU A 133 7.57 -2.13 -4.88
N ASN A 134 8.41 -1.40 -4.19
CA ASN A 134 9.32 -0.43 -4.81
C ASN A 134 10.65 -0.38 -4.05
N GLY A 135 11.57 -1.26 -4.42
CA GLY A 135 12.86 -1.32 -3.74
C GLY A 135 12.70 -1.68 -2.27
N SER A 136 13.19 -0.81 -1.40
CA SER A 136 13.11 -1.02 0.05
C SER A 136 11.74 -0.64 0.65
N LEU A 137 10.85 -0.03 -0.13
CA LEU A 137 9.50 0.31 0.32
C LEU A 137 8.49 -0.67 -0.23
N SER A 138 7.79 -1.37 0.66
CA SER A 138 6.67 -2.25 0.33
C SER A 138 5.45 -1.84 1.15
N ALA A 139 4.26 -2.08 0.60
CA ALA A 139 3.03 -1.76 1.32
C ALA A 139 1.88 -2.63 0.87
N THR A 140 0.94 -2.90 1.80
CA THR A 140 -0.28 -3.66 1.53
C THR A 140 -1.51 -2.88 2.01
N GLN A 141 -2.58 -2.92 1.21
CA GLN A 141 -3.89 -2.39 1.64
C GLN A 141 -4.55 -3.36 2.62
N PHE A 142 -4.37 -4.66 2.42
CA PHE A 142 -4.86 -5.67 3.34
C PHE A 142 -3.97 -5.78 4.58
N HIS A 143 -4.47 -6.52 5.56
CA HIS A 143 -3.78 -6.80 6.81
C HIS A 143 -3.12 -8.19 6.77
N PRO A 144 -1.83 -8.30 6.47
CA PRO A 144 -1.17 -9.61 6.49
C PRO A 144 -1.23 -10.27 7.87
N GLU A 145 -1.17 -9.46 8.94
CA GLU A 145 -1.28 -9.97 10.30
C GLU A 145 -2.65 -10.60 10.63
N LYS A 146 -3.67 -10.32 9.80
CA LYS A 146 -5.03 -10.88 9.91
C LYS A 146 -5.33 -11.88 8.79
N SER A 147 -4.35 -12.22 7.99
CA SER A 147 -4.55 -13.04 6.78
C SER A 147 -4.06 -14.48 6.94
N GLY A 148 -4.01 -14.98 8.17
CA GLY A 148 -3.68 -16.39 8.44
C GLY A 148 -2.30 -16.79 7.92
N ASP A 149 -2.20 -18.02 7.42
CA ASP A 149 -0.92 -18.58 6.95
C ASP A 149 -0.37 -17.84 5.72
N ALA A 150 -1.24 -17.39 4.83
CA ALA A 150 -0.82 -16.60 3.66
C ALA A 150 -0.19 -15.29 4.08
N GLY A 151 -0.80 -14.60 5.04
CA GLY A 151 -0.26 -13.36 5.60
C GLY A 151 1.06 -13.57 6.33
N ALA A 152 1.17 -14.66 7.10
CA ALA A 152 2.41 -15.01 7.78
C ALA A 152 3.54 -15.27 6.77
N GLN A 153 3.26 -15.97 5.67
CA GLN A 153 4.25 -16.21 4.63
C GLN A 153 4.66 -14.92 3.93
N LEU A 154 3.71 -14.02 3.66
CA LEU A 154 4.01 -12.72 3.08
C LEU A 154 4.96 -11.91 3.99
N LEU A 155 4.71 -11.91 5.29
CA LEU A 155 5.59 -11.24 6.25
C LEU A 155 6.98 -11.88 6.30
N ARG A 156 7.08 -13.21 6.22
CA ARG A 156 8.38 -13.90 6.12
C ARG A 156 9.10 -13.48 4.84
N ASN A 157 8.39 -13.39 3.71
CA ASN A 157 8.97 -12.93 2.45
C ASN A 157 9.55 -11.52 2.59
N TRP A 158 8.80 -10.63 3.24
CA TRP A 158 9.31 -9.28 3.51
C TRP A 158 10.55 -9.30 4.41
N LEU A 159 10.58 -10.15 5.43
CA LEU A 159 11.73 -10.28 6.33
C LEU A 159 13.00 -10.72 5.59
N THR A 160 12.89 -11.44 4.48
CA THR A 160 14.05 -11.81 3.68
C THR A 160 14.72 -10.61 3.00
N THR A 161 14.05 -9.46 2.97
CA THR A 161 14.59 -8.22 2.39
C THR A 161 15.41 -7.38 3.38
N LEU A 162 15.40 -7.74 4.65
CA LEU A 162 16.14 -7.02 5.70
C LEU A 162 17.64 -7.12 5.59
#